data_cabc4a35e6b6dde5ff27c908ece43eff
#
_entry.id   cabc4a35e6b6dde5ff27c908ece43eff
#
_cell.length_a   1.000
_cell.length_b   1.000
_cell.length_c   1.000
_cell.angle_alpha   90.00
_cell.angle_beta   90.00
_cell.angle_gamma   90.00
#
_symmetry.space_group_name_H-M   'P 1'
#
loop_
_entity.id
_entity.type
_entity.pdbx_description
1 polymer ?
#
loop_
_entity_poly.entity_id
_entity_poly.type
_entity_poly.pdbx_seq_one_letter_code
_entity_poly.pdbx_strand_id
1 'polypeptide(L)'
;IRSDVRDQTFHNLKKFKIDTIIHLAAVSNDPMGSFFIRPTREINTIYSKKLIDWAKNHGVKKFIFASSCSVYGFSNKICSEDSRTNPLTEYAKSKLKIEKYLKKKFSSKFKAIILRFSTACGASSMLRLDLVLNDFVASATASKKIKILSDGKALRPLIDVLDMAKAFYWADKYNSKNFLCVNVGNEKMNYRIVDLANLVKKFLPDSKILIHSANVDNRSYRVNFSKFKSLFSGYKNMKGAKYSIAKLIYMLKKRNFKNKDFRSSNFMRLISLKNQIAK
;
A
#
# COMPACT_ATOMS: atom_id res chain seq x y z
N ILE A 1 6.60 2.20 22.90
CA ILE A 1 7.70 3.10 22.49
C ILE A 1 7.29 3.73 21.17
N ARG A 2 7.15 5.05 21.11
CA ARG A 2 6.93 5.81 19.90
C ARG A 2 8.22 6.54 19.54
N SER A 3 8.76 6.30 18.33
CA SER A 3 10.02 6.94 17.91
C SER A 3 10.14 6.92 16.37
N ASP A 4 11.05 7.73 15.85
CA ASP A 4 11.45 7.66 14.45
C ASP A 4 12.39 6.46 14.23
N VAL A 5 12.22 5.75 13.13
CA VAL A 5 13.08 4.61 12.81
C VAL A 5 14.54 5.03 12.59
N ARG A 6 14.79 6.29 12.25
CA ARG A 6 16.12 6.86 12.06
C ARG A 6 16.90 7.03 13.36
N ASP A 7 16.21 7.24 14.49
CA ASP A 7 16.82 7.39 15.81
C ASP A 7 17.41 6.07 16.33
N GLN A 8 17.23 4.97 15.61
CA GLN A 8 17.71 3.63 15.95
C GLN A 8 17.27 3.17 17.35
N THR A 9 16.18 3.72 17.86
CA THR A 9 15.63 3.40 19.18
C THR A 9 15.17 1.94 19.29
N PHE A 10 15.17 1.19 18.17
CA PHE A 10 14.99 -0.26 18.19
C PHE A 10 16.09 -0.96 19.03
N HIS A 11 17.23 -0.33 19.28
CA HIS A 11 18.21 -0.84 20.25
C HIS A 11 17.63 -0.94 21.66
N ASN A 12 16.69 -0.07 22.04
CA ASN A 12 15.98 -0.14 23.33
C ASN A 12 15.02 -1.32 23.43
N LEU A 13 14.74 -2.00 22.30
CA LEU A 13 13.90 -3.19 22.26
C LEU A 13 14.62 -4.45 22.78
N LYS A 14 15.93 -4.40 23.01
CA LYS A 14 16.73 -5.54 23.56
C LYS A 14 16.16 -6.12 24.84
N LYS A 15 15.51 -5.29 25.66
CA LYS A 15 14.88 -5.73 26.93
C LYS A 15 13.61 -6.55 26.76
N PHE A 16 13.08 -6.63 25.55
CA PHE A 16 11.88 -7.40 25.24
C PHE A 16 12.24 -8.66 24.43
N LYS A 17 11.59 -9.76 24.71
CA LYS A 17 11.62 -10.94 23.85
C LYS A 17 10.67 -10.73 22.67
N ILE A 18 11.24 -10.50 21.49
CA ILE A 18 10.47 -10.23 20.26
C ILE A 18 10.58 -11.44 19.34
N ASP A 19 9.47 -12.10 19.05
CA ASP A 19 9.44 -13.23 18.12
C ASP A 19 9.20 -12.79 16.67
N THR A 20 8.37 -11.76 16.45
CA THR A 20 7.99 -11.28 15.11
C THR A 20 8.10 -9.76 15.01
N ILE A 21 8.65 -9.28 13.90
CA ILE A 21 8.59 -7.86 13.51
C ILE A 21 7.71 -7.73 12.27
N ILE A 22 6.68 -6.87 12.35
CA ILE A 22 5.89 -6.42 11.20
C ILE A 22 6.37 -5.02 10.82
N HIS A 23 7.15 -4.92 9.74
CA HIS A 23 7.78 -3.67 9.33
C HIS A 23 6.89 -2.87 8.37
N LEU A 24 6.25 -1.82 8.91
CA LEU A 24 5.34 -0.91 8.19
C LEU A 24 5.92 0.50 8.00
N ALA A 25 6.95 0.87 8.79
CA ALA A 25 7.52 2.20 8.75
C ALA A 25 8.12 2.50 7.38
N ALA A 26 7.58 3.50 6.69
CA ALA A 26 8.02 3.88 5.36
C ALA A 26 7.47 5.26 4.94
N VAL A 27 8.17 5.94 4.04
CA VAL A 27 7.56 6.91 3.14
C VAL A 27 6.75 6.10 2.12
N SER A 28 5.41 6.16 2.23
CA SER A 28 4.52 5.12 1.72
C SER A 28 3.60 5.57 0.59
N ASN A 29 4.08 5.90 -0.52
CA ASN A 29 3.45 5.90 -1.85
C ASN A 29 4.39 6.50 -2.90
N ASP A 30 4.05 6.36 -4.16
CA ASP A 30 4.87 6.85 -5.26
C ASP A 30 5.03 8.39 -5.27
N PRO A 31 3.96 9.21 -5.12
CA PRO A 31 4.10 10.67 -5.09
C PRO A 31 5.00 11.18 -3.96
N MET A 32 4.87 10.62 -2.75
CA MET A 32 5.73 10.98 -1.63
C MET A 32 7.18 10.55 -1.87
N GLY A 33 7.37 9.32 -2.40
CA GLY A 33 8.70 8.80 -2.72
C GLY A 33 9.42 9.60 -3.81
N SER A 34 8.68 10.15 -4.77
CA SER A 34 9.23 11.02 -5.81
C SER A 34 9.57 12.42 -5.30
N PHE A 35 8.78 12.96 -4.36
CA PHE A 35 9.02 14.28 -3.77
C PHE A 35 10.10 14.25 -2.69
N PHE A 36 10.06 13.25 -1.80
CA PHE A 36 10.99 13.09 -0.68
C PHE A 36 12.02 11.98 -0.98
N ILE A 37 12.84 12.14 -2.01
CA ILE A 37 13.79 11.10 -2.47
C ILE A 37 14.77 10.71 -1.36
N ARG A 38 15.46 11.70 -0.73
CA ARG A 38 16.44 11.44 0.33
C ARG A 38 15.80 10.78 1.56
N PRO A 39 14.74 11.31 2.18
CA PRO A 39 14.04 10.64 3.28
C PRO A 39 13.53 9.24 2.90
N THR A 40 13.08 9.03 1.65
CA THR A 40 12.65 7.71 1.19
C THR A 40 13.81 6.71 1.18
N ARG A 41 14.98 7.10 0.70
CA ARG A 41 16.18 6.25 0.73
C ARG A 41 16.63 5.94 2.15
N GLU A 42 16.65 6.94 3.01
CA GLU A 42 17.04 6.79 4.41
C GLU A 42 16.08 5.84 5.13
N ILE A 43 14.81 6.18 5.23
CA ILE A 43 13.80 5.44 5.99
C ILE A 43 13.54 4.05 5.38
N ASN A 44 13.21 4.01 4.08
CA ASN A 44 12.77 2.77 3.46
C ASN A 44 13.91 1.81 3.14
N THR A 45 15.16 2.29 3.01
CA THR A 45 16.27 1.42 2.62
C THR A 45 17.33 1.31 3.70
N ILE A 46 17.94 2.42 4.12
CA ILE A 46 19.10 2.37 5.03
C ILE A 46 18.67 1.85 6.39
N TYR A 47 17.68 2.50 7.01
CA TYR A 47 17.24 2.13 8.36
C TYR A 47 16.43 0.83 8.39
N SER A 48 15.71 0.50 7.30
CA SER A 48 15.09 -0.82 7.17
C SER A 48 16.12 -1.96 7.15
N LYS A 49 17.26 -1.79 6.48
CA LYS A 49 18.37 -2.77 6.52
C LYS A 49 18.96 -2.89 7.91
N LYS A 50 19.23 -1.76 8.59
CA LYS A 50 19.73 -1.76 9.98
C LYS A 50 18.78 -2.50 10.91
N LEU A 51 17.45 -2.28 10.79
CA LEU A 51 16.45 -3.00 11.56
C LEU A 51 16.45 -4.50 11.27
N ILE A 52 16.60 -4.91 10.02
CA ILE A 52 16.68 -6.33 9.64
C ILE A 52 17.92 -6.99 10.24
N ASP A 53 19.07 -6.34 10.16
CA ASP A 53 20.31 -6.88 10.75
C ASP A 53 20.22 -6.94 12.27
N TRP A 54 19.68 -5.90 12.90
CA TRP A 54 19.40 -5.91 14.33
C TRP A 54 18.47 -7.06 14.72
N ALA A 55 17.35 -7.23 14.02
CA ALA A 55 16.37 -8.26 14.29
C ALA A 55 17.00 -9.67 14.23
N LYS A 56 17.77 -9.94 13.17
CA LYS A 56 18.47 -11.22 13.00
C LYS A 56 19.47 -11.48 14.14
N ASN A 57 20.24 -10.47 14.53
CA ASN A 57 21.29 -10.59 15.57
C ASN A 57 20.72 -10.67 16.99
N HIS A 58 19.43 -10.32 17.20
CA HIS A 58 18.76 -10.35 18.50
C HIS A 58 17.70 -11.45 18.61
N GLY A 59 17.80 -12.49 17.77
CA GLY A 59 16.99 -13.70 17.90
C GLY A 59 15.53 -13.55 17.48
N VAL A 60 15.17 -12.49 16.74
CA VAL A 60 13.83 -12.38 16.12
C VAL A 60 13.65 -13.54 15.14
N LYS A 61 12.57 -14.28 15.28
CA LYS A 61 12.32 -15.49 14.48
C LYS A 61 11.70 -15.20 13.12
N LYS A 62 10.89 -14.12 13.02
CA LYS A 62 10.14 -13.79 11.82
C LYS A 62 10.14 -12.29 11.52
N PHE A 63 10.42 -11.95 10.27
CA PHE A 63 10.34 -10.59 9.76
C PHE A 63 9.31 -10.51 8.63
N ILE A 64 8.23 -9.77 8.85
CA ILE A 64 7.15 -9.56 7.89
C ILE A 64 7.29 -8.17 7.29
N PHE A 65 7.49 -8.11 5.98
CA PHE A 65 7.76 -6.84 5.28
C PHE A 65 6.59 -6.43 4.40
N ALA A 66 6.07 -5.20 4.63
CA ALA A 66 5.10 -4.56 3.76
C ALA A 66 5.78 -4.07 2.48
N SER A 67 5.81 -4.92 1.45
CA SER A 67 6.21 -4.54 0.10
C SER A 67 5.00 -4.04 -0.71
N SER A 68 5.15 -3.87 -2.01
CA SER A 68 4.13 -3.32 -2.88
C SER A 68 4.19 -3.92 -4.28
N CYS A 69 3.03 -4.15 -4.89
CA CYS A 69 2.95 -4.51 -6.31
C CYS A 69 3.49 -3.41 -7.25
N SER A 70 3.73 -2.18 -6.76
CA SER A 70 4.41 -1.12 -7.53
C SER A 70 5.81 -1.51 -8.01
N VAL A 71 6.41 -2.58 -7.47
CA VAL A 71 7.69 -3.16 -7.96
C VAL A 71 7.61 -3.64 -9.40
N TYR A 72 6.41 -3.92 -9.91
CA TYR A 72 6.20 -4.33 -11.31
C TYR A 72 6.25 -3.16 -12.30
N GLY A 73 5.92 -1.93 -11.84
CA GLY A 73 5.99 -0.70 -12.65
C GLY A 73 4.96 -0.67 -13.77
N PHE A 74 5.38 -1.03 -15.00
CA PHE A 74 4.53 -1.17 -16.17
C PHE A 74 4.59 -2.60 -16.71
N SER A 75 3.44 -3.19 -17.01
CA SER A 75 3.37 -4.51 -17.65
C SER A 75 2.06 -4.69 -18.43
N ASN A 76 2.17 -5.14 -19.65
CA ASN A 76 1.02 -5.58 -20.46
C ASN A 76 0.58 -7.01 -20.11
N LYS A 77 1.41 -7.78 -19.42
CA LYS A 77 1.11 -9.14 -18.94
C LYS A 77 0.62 -9.10 -17.49
N ILE A 78 -0.07 -10.16 -17.08
CA ILE A 78 -0.46 -10.33 -15.67
C ILE A 78 0.81 -10.71 -14.87
N CYS A 79 1.13 -9.92 -13.86
CA CYS A 79 2.32 -10.11 -13.03
C CYS A 79 2.08 -11.14 -11.93
N SER A 80 2.95 -12.13 -11.82
CA SER A 80 3.08 -13.06 -10.70
C SER A 80 4.33 -12.73 -9.90
N GLU A 81 4.58 -13.46 -8.83
CA GLU A 81 5.78 -13.30 -7.99
C GLU A 81 7.08 -13.55 -8.75
N ASP A 82 7.04 -14.37 -9.78
CA ASP A 82 8.19 -14.73 -10.64
C ASP A 82 8.36 -13.76 -11.82
N SER A 83 7.42 -12.85 -12.03
CA SER A 83 7.51 -11.85 -13.09
C SER A 83 8.67 -10.90 -12.87
N ARG A 84 9.30 -10.44 -13.97
CA ARG A 84 10.33 -9.40 -13.94
C ARG A 84 9.79 -8.14 -13.24
N THR A 85 10.54 -7.64 -12.29
CA THR A 85 10.26 -6.38 -11.61
C THR A 85 10.89 -5.20 -12.36
N ASN A 86 10.15 -4.11 -12.52
CA ASN A 86 10.60 -2.87 -13.17
C ASN A 86 10.12 -1.63 -12.39
N PRO A 87 10.64 -1.38 -11.17
CA PRO A 87 10.16 -0.29 -10.33
C PRO A 87 10.48 1.08 -10.93
N LEU A 88 9.46 1.91 -11.15
CA LEU A 88 9.59 3.21 -11.81
C LEU A 88 9.89 4.35 -10.83
N THR A 89 9.50 4.23 -9.56
CA THR A 89 9.61 5.29 -8.55
C THR A 89 10.64 4.94 -7.48
N GLU A 90 11.15 5.95 -6.75
CA GLU A 90 12.07 5.70 -5.62
C GLU A 90 11.40 4.86 -4.52
N TYR A 91 10.09 5.06 -4.29
CA TYR A 91 9.31 4.21 -3.39
C TYR A 91 9.36 2.73 -3.82
N ALA A 92 9.00 2.44 -5.06
CA ALA A 92 8.99 1.07 -5.59
C ALA A 92 10.42 0.46 -5.60
N LYS A 93 11.44 1.25 -5.97
CA LYS A 93 12.86 0.84 -5.92
C LYS A 93 13.29 0.50 -4.50
N SER A 94 12.86 1.30 -3.50
CA SER A 94 13.19 1.04 -2.10
C SER A 94 12.57 -0.27 -1.60
N LYS A 95 11.32 -0.55 -1.97
CA LYS A 95 10.66 -1.82 -1.63
C LYS A 95 11.40 -3.02 -2.20
N LEU A 96 11.74 -2.99 -3.48
CA LEU A 96 12.50 -4.06 -4.14
C LEU A 96 13.90 -4.26 -3.54
N LYS A 97 14.58 -3.18 -3.14
CA LYS A 97 15.89 -3.26 -2.46
C LYS A 97 15.80 -4.05 -1.14
N ILE A 98 14.74 -3.84 -0.36
CA ILE A 98 14.53 -4.57 0.90
C ILE A 98 14.10 -6.02 0.65
N GLU A 99 13.27 -6.31 -0.35
CA GLU A 99 12.96 -7.69 -0.74
C GLU A 99 14.24 -8.48 -1.04
N LYS A 100 15.12 -7.91 -1.89
CA LYS A 100 16.41 -8.52 -2.25
C LYS A 100 17.31 -8.69 -1.03
N TYR A 101 17.29 -7.73 -0.10
CA TYR A 101 18.08 -7.79 1.12
C TYR A 101 17.59 -8.91 2.06
N LEU A 102 16.29 -9.01 2.30
CA LEU A 102 15.67 -10.08 3.08
C LEU A 102 15.95 -11.45 2.46
N LYS A 103 15.91 -11.56 1.12
CA LYS A 103 16.25 -12.80 0.40
C LYS A 103 17.70 -13.24 0.63
N LYS A 104 18.61 -12.33 0.98
CA LYS A 104 20.00 -12.65 1.34
C LYS A 104 20.16 -12.97 2.84
N LYS A 105 19.25 -12.52 3.69
CA LYS A 105 19.39 -12.58 5.16
C LYS A 105 18.61 -13.72 5.80
N PHE A 106 17.56 -14.25 5.16
CA PHE A 106 16.75 -15.34 5.73
C PHE A 106 17.60 -16.58 6.04
N SER A 107 17.15 -17.35 7.01
CA SER A 107 17.75 -18.62 7.42
C SER A 107 16.70 -19.51 8.12
N SER A 108 17.09 -20.71 8.56
CA SER A 108 16.22 -21.57 9.37
C SER A 108 15.78 -20.91 10.68
N LYS A 109 16.63 -20.04 11.26
CA LYS A 109 16.36 -19.31 12.51
C LYS A 109 15.76 -17.93 12.30
N PHE A 110 15.76 -17.37 11.07
CA PHE A 110 15.25 -16.02 10.74
C PHE A 110 14.43 -16.09 9.48
N LYS A 111 13.12 -16.27 9.62
CA LYS A 111 12.16 -16.38 8.51
C LYS A 111 11.81 -15.00 7.97
N ALA A 112 11.69 -14.87 6.65
CA ALA A 112 11.29 -13.64 5.99
C ALA A 112 10.01 -13.84 5.16
N ILE A 113 8.98 -13.03 5.44
CA ILE A 113 7.73 -13.00 4.66
C ILE A 113 7.57 -11.62 4.03
N ILE A 114 7.49 -11.60 2.72
CA ILE A 114 7.34 -10.39 1.91
C ILE A 114 5.92 -10.37 1.35
N LEU A 115 5.16 -9.34 1.71
CA LEU A 115 3.79 -9.12 1.25
C LEU A 115 3.80 -7.98 0.23
N ARG A 116 3.72 -8.30 -1.08
CA ARG A 116 3.55 -7.31 -2.14
C ARG A 116 2.10 -6.89 -2.21
N PHE A 117 1.74 -5.85 -1.49
CA PHE A 117 0.36 -5.38 -1.45
C PHE A 117 -0.07 -4.67 -2.72
N SER A 118 -1.30 -4.92 -3.13
CA SER A 118 -2.06 -4.08 -4.04
C SER A 118 -2.25 -2.67 -3.47
N THR A 119 -2.74 -1.73 -4.29
CA THR A 119 -3.06 -0.37 -3.84
C THR A 119 -4.13 -0.41 -2.75
N ALA A 120 -3.80 0.11 -1.58
CA ALA A 120 -4.73 0.18 -0.46
C ALA A 120 -5.97 1.03 -0.78
N CYS A 121 -7.11 0.63 -0.27
CA CYS A 121 -8.35 1.42 -0.31
C CYS A 121 -9.20 1.14 0.93
N GLY A 122 -10.32 1.86 1.06
CA GLY A 122 -11.30 1.62 2.11
C GLY A 122 -11.17 2.55 3.29
N ALA A 123 -12.08 2.34 4.24
CA ALA A 123 -12.28 3.20 5.39
C ALA A 123 -11.37 2.81 6.55
N SER A 124 -10.71 3.80 7.17
CA SER A 124 -9.88 3.62 8.37
C SER A 124 -9.94 4.85 9.27
N SER A 125 -9.50 4.71 10.52
CA SER A 125 -9.38 5.85 11.45
C SER A 125 -8.48 6.95 10.89
N MET A 126 -7.36 6.57 10.29
CA MET A 126 -6.45 7.44 9.54
C MET A 126 -6.84 7.44 8.05
N LEU A 127 -7.92 8.16 7.72
CA LEU A 127 -8.47 8.22 6.38
C LEU A 127 -7.46 8.87 5.41
N ARG A 128 -7.11 8.12 4.36
CA ARG A 128 -6.21 8.57 3.30
C ARG A 128 -7.02 8.86 2.04
N LEU A 129 -7.17 10.13 1.71
CA LEU A 129 -7.87 10.56 0.51
C LEU A 129 -6.96 10.71 -0.72
N ASP A 130 -5.66 10.47 -0.55
CA ASP A 130 -4.65 10.41 -1.62
C ASP A 130 -4.60 9.04 -2.35
N LEU A 131 -5.46 8.11 -1.99
CA LEU A 131 -5.60 6.80 -2.64
C LEU A 131 -6.78 6.83 -3.61
N VAL A 132 -6.60 6.32 -4.82
CA VAL A 132 -7.49 6.54 -5.96
C VAL A 132 -8.98 6.25 -5.69
N LEU A 133 -9.33 5.11 -5.07
CA LEU A 133 -10.73 4.82 -4.73
C LEU A 133 -11.26 5.77 -3.69
N ASN A 134 -10.47 6.05 -2.65
CA ASN A 134 -10.85 6.94 -1.56
C ASN A 134 -11.03 8.39 -2.06
N ASP A 135 -10.15 8.84 -2.95
CA ASP A 135 -10.25 10.13 -3.63
C ASP A 135 -11.55 10.25 -4.44
N PHE A 136 -11.87 9.24 -5.25
CA PHE A 136 -13.07 9.26 -6.06
C PHE A 136 -14.35 9.33 -5.21
N VAL A 137 -14.41 8.53 -4.14
CA VAL A 137 -15.56 8.55 -3.22
C VAL A 137 -15.66 9.88 -2.48
N ALA A 138 -14.54 10.43 -1.99
CA ALA A 138 -14.52 11.71 -1.29
C ALA A 138 -14.91 12.86 -2.21
N SER A 139 -14.38 12.89 -3.45
CA SER A 139 -14.68 13.90 -4.46
C SER A 139 -16.16 13.87 -4.86
N ALA A 140 -16.70 12.67 -5.12
CA ALA A 140 -18.11 12.48 -5.44
C ALA A 140 -19.01 12.93 -4.27
N THR A 141 -18.65 12.59 -3.03
CA THR A 141 -19.42 12.98 -1.83
C THR A 141 -19.41 14.49 -1.61
N ALA A 142 -18.24 15.14 -1.73
CA ALA A 142 -18.11 16.56 -1.38
C ALA A 142 -18.55 17.52 -2.51
N SER A 143 -18.34 17.14 -3.78
CA SER A 143 -18.51 18.04 -4.91
C SER A 143 -19.36 17.49 -6.05
N LYS A 144 -19.90 16.27 -5.93
CA LYS A 144 -20.61 15.56 -7.02
C LYS A 144 -19.77 15.44 -8.31
N LYS A 145 -18.44 15.42 -8.18
CA LYS A 145 -17.50 15.31 -9.31
C LYS A 145 -16.46 14.23 -8.99
N ILE A 146 -16.18 13.36 -9.95
CA ILE A 146 -15.09 12.37 -9.90
C ILE A 146 -14.06 12.83 -10.92
N LYS A 147 -12.90 13.31 -10.44
CA LYS A 147 -11.83 13.82 -11.31
C LYS A 147 -10.81 12.71 -11.55
N ILE A 148 -10.66 12.27 -12.79
CA ILE A 148 -9.60 11.40 -13.25
C ILE A 148 -8.47 12.27 -13.79
N LEU A 149 -7.30 12.24 -13.13
CA LEU A 149 -6.16 13.12 -13.45
C LEU A 149 -5.25 12.56 -14.57
N SER A 150 -5.74 11.54 -15.29
CA SER A 150 -5.06 10.91 -16.43
C SER A 150 -6.09 10.51 -17.49
N ASP A 151 -5.67 9.77 -18.51
CA ASP A 151 -6.56 9.18 -19.52
C ASP A 151 -7.50 8.08 -18.98
N GLY A 152 -7.33 7.66 -17.72
CA GLY A 152 -8.16 6.65 -17.06
C GLY A 152 -7.90 5.19 -17.48
N LYS A 153 -6.98 4.93 -18.40
CA LYS A 153 -6.73 3.59 -18.97
C LYS A 153 -5.86 2.71 -18.08
N ALA A 154 -5.06 3.32 -17.20
CA ALA A 154 -4.14 2.59 -16.34
C ALA A 154 -4.85 1.54 -15.47
N LEU A 155 -4.26 0.36 -15.37
CA LEU A 155 -4.72 -0.75 -14.54
C LEU A 155 -4.11 -0.66 -13.14
N ARG A 156 -4.94 -0.86 -12.12
CA ARG A 156 -4.54 -0.89 -10.71
C ARG A 156 -5.20 -2.04 -9.99
N PRO A 157 -4.40 -2.93 -9.37
CA PRO A 157 -4.93 -3.84 -8.38
C PRO A 157 -5.20 -3.08 -7.08
N LEU A 158 -6.32 -3.37 -6.43
CA LEU A 158 -6.74 -2.77 -5.17
C LEU A 158 -6.86 -3.82 -4.07
N ILE A 159 -6.80 -3.37 -2.82
CA ILE A 159 -7.07 -4.19 -1.63
C ILE A 159 -7.68 -3.32 -0.53
N ASP A 160 -8.74 -3.82 0.12
CA ASP A 160 -9.31 -3.15 1.29
C ASP A 160 -8.34 -3.22 2.48
N VAL A 161 -8.25 -2.12 3.23
CA VAL A 161 -7.33 -2.00 4.37
C VAL A 161 -7.59 -3.05 5.46
N LEU A 162 -8.83 -3.51 5.63
CA LEU A 162 -9.14 -4.61 6.57
C LEU A 162 -8.53 -5.93 6.10
N ASP A 163 -8.52 -6.19 4.81
CA ASP A 163 -7.92 -7.40 4.26
C ASP A 163 -6.39 -7.32 4.29
N MET A 164 -5.81 -6.11 4.19
CA MET A 164 -4.37 -5.92 4.47
C MET A 164 -4.04 -6.31 5.92
N ALA A 165 -4.83 -5.84 6.89
CA ALA A 165 -4.64 -6.19 8.30
C ALA A 165 -4.74 -7.71 8.53
N LYS A 166 -5.74 -8.37 7.93
CA LYS A 166 -5.87 -9.84 7.98
C LYS A 166 -4.68 -10.56 7.36
N ALA A 167 -4.14 -10.04 6.26
CA ALA A 167 -2.95 -10.63 5.62
C ALA A 167 -1.71 -10.55 6.52
N PHE A 168 -1.52 -9.46 7.29
CA PHE A 168 -0.47 -9.38 8.30
C PHE A 168 -0.68 -10.37 9.44
N TYR A 169 -1.90 -10.47 9.95
CA TYR A 169 -2.24 -11.45 10.99
C TYR A 169 -2.01 -12.89 10.51
N TRP A 170 -2.45 -13.21 9.29
CA TRP A 170 -2.16 -14.48 8.66
C TRP A 170 -0.66 -14.73 8.54
N ALA A 171 0.12 -13.77 8.06
CA ALA A 171 1.56 -13.92 7.88
C ALA A 171 2.27 -14.16 9.22
N ASP A 172 1.78 -13.56 10.32
CA ASP A 172 2.31 -13.84 11.65
C ASP A 172 2.05 -15.29 12.06
N LYS A 173 0.86 -15.82 11.81
CA LYS A 173 0.51 -17.21 12.15
C LYS A 173 1.04 -18.25 11.15
N TYR A 174 1.31 -17.81 9.90
CA TYR A 174 1.74 -18.72 8.84
C TYR A 174 3.12 -19.30 9.11
N ASN A 175 3.18 -20.64 9.13
CA ASN A 175 4.44 -21.36 9.31
C ASN A 175 5.15 -21.53 7.96
N SER A 176 5.76 -20.47 7.47
CA SER A 176 6.59 -20.53 6.25
C SER A 176 7.83 -21.40 6.48
N LYS A 177 8.34 -22.02 5.43
CA LYS A 177 9.61 -22.77 5.55
C LYS A 177 10.73 -21.81 5.96
N ASN A 178 11.17 -20.90 5.10
CA ASN A 178 12.22 -19.92 5.46
C ASN A 178 11.98 -18.57 4.83
N PHE A 179 11.59 -18.55 3.55
CA PHE A 179 11.38 -17.34 2.76
C PHE A 179 10.07 -17.46 1.98
N LEU A 180 9.24 -16.45 2.07
CA LEU A 180 8.02 -16.33 1.29
C LEU A 180 7.92 -14.92 0.70
N CYS A 181 7.75 -14.83 -0.61
CA CYS A 181 7.28 -13.61 -1.27
C CYS A 181 5.93 -13.91 -1.92
N VAL A 182 4.93 -13.05 -1.66
CA VAL A 182 3.57 -13.27 -2.16
C VAL A 182 2.89 -11.95 -2.50
N ASN A 183 2.20 -11.92 -3.64
CA ASN A 183 1.30 -10.84 -4.03
C ASN A 183 0.03 -10.89 -3.19
N VAL A 184 -0.33 -9.79 -2.54
CA VAL A 184 -1.48 -9.72 -1.63
C VAL A 184 -2.55 -8.81 -2.20
N GLY A 185 -3.68 -9.42 -2.54
CA GLY A 185 -4.82 -8.75 -3.14
C GLY A 185 -5.89 -9.74 -3.56
N ASN A 186 -6.84 -9.27 -4.35
CA ASN A 186 -7.93 -10.07 -4.87
C ASN A 186 -8.03 -9.85 -6.39
N GLU A 187 -8.10 -10.93 -7.18
CA GLU A 187 -8.17 -10.88 -8.64
C GLU A 187 -9.34 -10.04 -9.15
N LYS A 188 -10.47 -10.06 -8.42
CA LYS A 188 -11.66 -9.25 -8.72
C LYS A 188 -11.47 -7.76 -8.48
N MET A 189 -10.31 -7.36 -7.94
CA MET A 189 -9.97 -5.97 -7.61
C MET A 189 -8.93 -5.37 -8.58
N ASN A 190 -8.67 -5.98 -9.73
CA ASN A 190 -7.90 -5.39 -10.83
C ASN A 190 -8.82 -4.49 -11.67
N TYR A 191 -8.72 -3.18 -11.55
CA TYR A 191 -9.57 -2.20 -12.24
C TYR A 191 -8.78 -1.30 -13.18
N ARG A 192 -9.38 -0.91 -14.29
CA ARG A 192 -8.99 0.34 -14.96
C ARG A 192 -9.49 1.51 -14.12
N ILE A 193 -8.77 2.60 -14.13
CA ILE A 193 -9.14 3.80 -13.34
C ILE A 193 -10.53 4.31 -13.74
N VAL A 194 -10.85 4.31 -15.04
CA VAL A 194 -12.18 4.72 -15.54
C VAL A 194 -13.30 3.78 -15.06
N ASP A 195 -13.05 2.47 -15.02
CA ASP A 195 -14.05 1.48 -14.57
C ASP A 195 -14.32 1.64 -13.06
N LEU A 196 -13.27 1.99 -12.29
CA LEU A 196 -13.40 2.29 -10.87
C LEU A 196 -14.23 3.57 -10.64
N ALA A 197 -14.02 4.61 -11.44
CA ALA A 197 -14.83 5.83 -11.38
C ALA A 197 -16.30 5.55 -11.72
N ASN A 198 -16.57 4.75 -12.76
CA ASN A 198 -17.91 4.32 -13.11
C ASN A 198 -18.57 3.51 -12.00
N LEU A 199 -17.79 2.65 -11.32
CA LEU A 199 -18.30 1.90 -10.17
C LEU A 199 -18.70 2.84 -9.01
N VAL A 200 -17.89 3.86 -8.70
CA VAL A 200 -18.21 4.87 -7.67
C VAL A 200 -19.48 5.65 -8.06
N LYS A 201 -19.61 6.04 -9.35
CA LYS A 201 -20.81 6.73 -9.85
C LYS A 201 -22.09 5.91 -9.65
N LYS A 202 -22.05 4.57 -9.74
CA LYS A 202 -23.22 3.72 -9.45
C LYS A 202 -23.72 3.84 -8.01
N PHE A 203 -22.84 4.17 -7.04
CA PHE A 203 -23.20 4.42 -5.65
C PHE A 203 -23.57 5.88 -5.36
N LEU A 204 -23.09 6.80 -6.19
CA LEU A 204 -23.32 8.24 -6.09
C LEU A 204 -23.74 8.78 -7.49
N PRO A 205 -24.97 8.48 -7.94
CA PRO A 205 -25.41 8.66 -9.34
C PRO A 205 -25.38 10.13 -9.81
N ASP A 206 -25.57 11.08 -8.91
CA ASP A 206 -25.49 12.52 -9.23
C ASP A 206 -24.07 12.99 -9.60
N SER A 207 -23.07 12.10 -9.50
CA SER A 207 -21.68 12.49 -9.76
C SER A 207 -21.36 12.55 -11.25
N LYS A 208 -20.64 13.62 -11.68
CA LYS A 208 -20.10 13.75 -13.03
C LYS A 208 -18.65 13.26 -13.05
N ILE A 209 -18.29 12.42 -14.03
CA ILE A 209 -16.91 11.98 -14.26
C ILE A 209 -16.25 13.00 -15.19
N LEU A 210 -15.09 13.52 -14.74
CA LEU A 210 -14.26 14.48 -15.49
C LEU A 210 -12.90 13.83 -15.73
N ILE A 211 -12.52 13.67 -17.01
CA ILE A 211 -11.27 13.06 -17.43
C ILE A 211 -10.34 14.14 -17.95
N HIS A 212 -9.14 14.23 -17.38
CA HIS A 212 -8.07 15.11 -17.82
C HIS A 212 -7.05 14.32 -18.64
N SER A 213 -7.26 14.22 -19.96
CA SER A 213 -6.51 13.33 -20.85
C SER A 213 -5.03 13.72 -21.10
N ALA A 214 -4.61 14.91 -20.67
CA ALA A 214 -3.25 15.42 -20.93
C ALA A 214 -2.13 14.62 -20.24
N ASN A 215 -2.43 13.84 -19.19
CA ASN A 215 -1.44 13.08 -18.45
C ASN A 215 -1.64 11.58 -18.64
N VAL A 216 -0.58 10.87 -19.05
CA VAL A 216 -0.56 9.40 -19.09
C VAL A 216 0.04 8.87 -17.80
N ASP A 217 -0.66 8.00 -17.09
CA ASP A 217 -0.07 7.29 -15.95
C ASP A 217 0.70 6.05 -16.44
N ASN A 218 2.03 6.18 -16.52
CA ASN A 218 2.92 5.13 -16.98
C ASN A 218 2.98 3.89 -16.05
N ARG A 219 2.35 3.92 -14.89
CA ARG A 219 2.22 2.77 -14.00
C ARG A 219 0.93 2.04 -14.36
N SER A 220 1.04 0.91 -15.00
CA SER A 220 -0.12 0.09 -15.38
C SER A 220 0.25 -1.37 -15.32
N TYR A 221 -0.42 -2.13 -14.48
CA TYR A 221 -0.19 -3.56 -14.33
C TYR A 221 -1.40 -4.27 -13.72
N ARG A 222 -1.61 -5.51 -14.11
CA ARG A 222 -2.51 -6.47 -13.44
C ARG A 222 -1.69 -7.46 -12.64
N VAL A 223 -2.24 -7.98 -11.56
CA VAL A 223 -1.54 -8.90 -10.68
C VAL A 223 -2.34 -10.18 -10.51
N ASN A 224 -1.63 -11.31 -10.53
CA ASN A 224 -2.14 -12.62 -10.19
C ASN A 224 -1.96 -12.84 -8.68
N PHE A 225 -3.01 -13.30 -8.02
CA PHE A 225 -3.04 -13.58 -6.59
C PHE A 225 -3.26 -15.06 -6.26
N SER A 226 -3.09 -15.95 -7.22
CA SER A 226 -3.36 -17.39 -7.06
C SER A 226 -2.53 -18.01 -5.94
N LYS A 227 -1.27 -17.58 -5.78
CA LYS A 227 -0.40 -18.01 -4.67
C LYS A 227 -0.96 -17.57 -3.31
N PHE A 228 -1.41 -16.32 -3.17
CA PHE A 228 -2.04 -15.85 -1.94
C PHE A 228 -3.36 -16.59 -1.67
N LYS A 229 -4.16 -16.79 -2.71
CA LYS A 229 -5.42 -17.55 -2.63
C LYS A 229 -5.22 -18.97 -2.12
N SER A 230 -4.17 -19.66 -2.54
CA SER A 230 -3.87 -21.03 -2.08
C SER A 230 -3.35 -21.08 -0.64
N LEU A 231 -2.72 -20.01 -0.16
CA LEU A 231 -2.08 -19.97 1.17
C LEU A 231 -2.99 -19.36 2.24
N PHE A 232 -3.87 -18.41 1.87
CA PHE A 232 -4.69 -17.65 2.81
C PHE A 232 -6.12 -18.18 2.85
N SER A 233 -6.48 -18.91 3.90
CA SER A 233 -7.83 -19.47 4.09
C SER A 233 -8.95 -18.43 4.06
N GLY A 234 -8.65 -17.21 4.50
CA GLY A 234 -9.59 -16.06 4.48
C GLY A 234 -9.84 -15.45 3.11
N TYR A 235 -9.21 -15.94 2.03
CA TYR A 235 -9.29 -15.32 0.68
C TYR A 235 -10.72 -15.18 0.15
N LYS A 236 -11.56 -16.21 0.33
CA LYS A 236 -12.96 -16.18 -0.10
C LYS A 236 -13.78 -15.05 0.53
N ASN A 237 -13.41 -14.62 1.72
CA ASN A 237 -14.08 -13.58 2.53
C ASN A 237 -13.45 -12.19 2.37
N MET A 238 -12.52 -12.02 1.41
CA MET A 238 -11.93 -10.71 1.13
C MET A 238 -12.97 -9.75 0.57
N LYS A 239 -12.80 -8.48 0.96
CA LYS A 239 -13.72 -7.41 0.57
C LYS A 239 -13.52 -7.01 -0.89
N GLY A 240 -14.63 -6.73 -1.57
CA GLY A 240 -14.61 -6.18 -2.92
C GLY A 240 -14.75 -4.66 -2.92
N ALA A 241 -14.55 -4.03 -4.08
CA ALA A 241 -14.64 -2.57 -4.23
C ALA A 241 -16.00 -2.00 -3.79
N LYS A 242 -17.09 -2.71 -4.04
CA LYS A 242 -18.44 -2.30 -3.60
C LYS A 242 -18.53 -2.11 -2.09
N TYR A 243 -17.94 -3.04 -1.32
CA TYR A 243 -17.87 -2.93 0.14
C TYR A 243 -17.06 -1.71 0.57
N SER A 244 -15.87 -1.53 0.01
CA SER A 244 -14.98 -0.41 0.34
C SER A 244 -15.65 0.94 0.03
N ILE A 245 -16.34 1.06 -1.13
CA ILE A 245 -17.11 2.25 -1.52
C ILE A 245 -18.21 2.54 -0.50
N ALA A 246 -19.06 1.55 -0.17
CA ALA A 246 -20.16 1.73 0.77
C ALA A 246 -19.66 2.16 2.16
N LYS A 247 -18.58 1.56 2.65
CA LYS A 247 -17.97 1.91 3.95
C LYS A 247 -17.33 3.30 3.93
N LEU A 248 -16.70 3.70 2.83
CA LEU A 248 -16.16 5.06 2.67
C LEU A 248 -17.27 6.10 2.67
N ILE A 249 -18.36 5.88 1.91
CA ILE A 249 -19.52 6.78 1.87
C ILE A 249 -20.12 6.92 3.29
N TYR A 250 -20.33 5.79 3.98
CA TYR A 250 -20.84 5.81 5.36
C TYR A 250 -19.95 6.64 6.29
N MET A 251 -18.63 6.40 6.25
CA MET A 251 -17.67 7.13 7.09
C MET A 251 -17.64 8.63 6.78
N LEU A 252 -17.63 9.00 5.50
CA LEU A 252 -17.61 10.40 5.07
C LEU A 252 -18.91 11.12 5.48
N LYS A 253 -20.07 10.46 5.33
CA LYS A 253 -21.37 11.00 5.81
C LYS A 253 -21.36 11.18 7.32
N LYS A 254 -20.92 10.17 8.09
CA LYS A 254 -20.83 10.25 9.56
C LYS A 254 -19.95 11.41 10.04
N ARG A 255 -18.91 11.76 9.27
CA ARG A 255 -18.00 12.89 9.54
C ARG A 255 -18.49 14.22 8.94
N ASN A 256 -19.68 14.26 8.38
CA ASN A 256 -20.23 15.43 7.68
C ASN A 256 -19.23 16.03 6.68
N PHE A 257 -18.60 15.16 5.89
CA PHE A 257 -17.52 15.55 4.98
C PHE A 257 -18.04 16.39 3.82
N LYS A 258 -17.70 17.68 3.80
CA LYS A 258 -18.11 18.67 2.78
C LYS A 258 -16.93 19.39 2.12
N ASN A 259 -15.69 19.03 2.49
CA ASN A 259 -14.51 19.72 1.98
C ASN A 259 -14.30 19.45 0.48
N LYS A 260 -14.63 20.42 -0.37
CA LYS A 260 -14.46 20.35 -1.83
C LYS A 260 -12.99 20.44 -2.24
N ASP A 261 -12.16 21.08 -1.41
CA ASP A 261 -10.74 21.35 -1.66
C ASP A 261 -9.82 20.42 -0.85
N PHE A 262 -10.34 19.25 -0.48
CA PHE A 262 -9.58 18.27 0.34
C PHE A 262 -8.24 17.87 -0.28
N ARG A 263 -8.09 17.97 -1.61
CA ARG A 263 -6.83 17.65 -2.30
C ARG A 263 -5.69 18.62 -1.97
N SER A 264 -5.99 19.84 -1.52
CA SER A 264 -5.02 20.81 -1.00
C SER A 264 -4.93 20.85 0.53
N SER A 265 -5.61 19.93 1.22
CA SER A 265 -5.70 19.90 2.68
C SER A 265 -4.87 18.78 3.30
N ASN A 266 -4.87 18.73 4.63
CA ASN A 266 -4.19 17.69 5.42
C ASN A 266 -4.74 16.26 5.22
N PHE A 267 -5.84 16.07 4.50
CA PHE A 267 -6.29 14.75 4.06
C PHE A 267 -5.35 14.12 3.03
N MET A 268 -4.54 14.95 2.37
CA MET A 268 -3.49 14.50 1.45
C MET A 268 -2.16 14.46 2.19
N ARG A 269 -1.64 13.25 2.43
CA ARG A 269 -0.44 13.06 3.25
C ARG A 269 0.77 13.84 2.73
N LEU A 270 0.95 13.96 1.42
CA LEU A 270 2.02 14.76 0.82
C LEU A 270 1.89 16.25 1.21
N ILE A 271 0.68 16.81 1.16
CA ILE A 271 0.42 18.21 1.53
C ILE A 271 0.64 18.43 3.02
N SER A 272 0.12 17.51 3.86
CA SER A 272 0.33 17.57 5.30
C SER A 272 1.81 17.63 5.67
N LEU A 273 2.65 16.78 5.06
CA LEU A 273 4.10 16.78 5.31
C LEU A 273 4.79 18.04 4.77
N LYS A 274 4.43 18.52 3.58
CA LYS A 274 4.96 19.78 3.05
C LYS A 274 4.71 20.94 4.00
N ASN A 275 3.48 21.06 4.51
CA ASN A 275 3.10 22.11 5.45
C ASN A 275 3.81 22.00 6.81
N GLN A 276 4.20 20.80 7.24
CA GLN A 276 4.97 20.60 8.46
C GLN A 276 6.45 20.95 8.31
N ILE A 277 7.02 20.79 7.13
CA ILE A 277 8.44 21.10 6.84
C ILE A 277 8.61 22.60 6.56
N ALA A 278 7.57 23.29 6.08
CA ALA A 278 7.60 24.72 5.81
C ALA A 278 7.41 25.61 7.06
N LYS A 279 7.06 25.01 8.19
CA LYS A 279 7.00 25.65 9.52
C LYS A 279 8.31 25.44 10.27
#